data_0cfc58c57d7d8d23ca18a401722487c5
#
_entry.id   0cfc58c57d7d8d23ca18a401722487c5
#
_cell.length_a   1.000
_cell.length_b   1.000
_cell.length_c   1.000
_cell.angle_alpha   90.00
_cell.angle_beta   90.00
_cell.angle_gamma   90.00
#
_symmetry.space_group_name_H-M   'P 1'
#
loop_
_entity.id
_entity.type
_entity.pdbx_description
1 polymer ?
#
loop_
_entity_poly.entity_id
_entity_poly.type
_entity_poly.pdbx_seq_one_letter_code
_entity_poly.pdbx_strand_id
1 'polypeptide(L)'
;MIRCLPVLQREAPGIRILHQTGERDYNDALAAYRHLGESAEVFKFIEDMPAAFARADLVVCRSGASTVAEIAAAGKPAVFVPFPRAADDHQRINAEALARHGAAVVVEESKLEGVWLAETIAALLQDPHRLQQMSQAARELAHPNAAKEIAAMAARVAGIEELATD
;
A
#
# COMPACT_ATOMS: atom_id res chain seq x y z
N MET A 1 2.42 -12.70 -2.65
CA MET A 1 3.25 -12.17 -3.77
C MET A 1 4.02 -13.25 -4.54
N ILE A 2 4.86 -14.07 -3.92
CA ILE A 2 5.69 -15.09 -4.64
C ILE A 2 4.85 -15.97 -5.58
N ARG A 3 3.70 -16.46 -5.14
CA ARG A 3 2.79 -17.28 -5.95
C ARG A 3 2.21 -16.56 -7.18
N CYS A 4 2.22 -15.23 -7.19
CA CYS A 4 1.74 -14.44 -8.32
C CYS A 4 2.76 -14.33 -9.47
N LEU A 5 4.04 -14.61 -9.21
CA LEU A 5 5.14 -14.37 -10.15
C LEU A 5 4.92 -14.96 -11.56
N PRO A 6 4.54 -16.26 -11.72
CA PRO A 6 4.39 -16.81 -13.06
C PRO A 6 3.34 -16.08 -13.90
N VAL A 7 2.27 -15.61 -13.27
CA VAL A 7 1.22 -14.83 -13.94
C VAL A 7 1.69 -13.43 -14.23
N LEU A 8 2.31 -12.73 -13.25
CA LEU A 8 2.83 -11.38 -13.44
C LEU A 8 3.88 -11.30 -14.53
N GLN A 9 4.79 -12.28 -14.64
CA GLN A 9 5.79 -12.32 -15.71
C GLN A 9 5.15 -12.46 -17.09
N ARG A 10 4.05 -13.21 -17.22
CA ARG A 10 3.32 -13.39 -18.45
C ARG A 10 2.48 -12.18 -18.81
N GLU A 11 1.72 -11.65 -17.86
CA GLU A 11 0.70 -10.61 -18.09
C GLU A 11 1.28 -9.19 -18.00
N ALA A 12 2.37 -8.98 -17.26
CA ALA A 12 3.05 -7.69 -17.11
C ALA A 12 4.57 -7.86 -17.34
N PRO A 13 5.00 -8.16 -18.58
CA PRO A 13 6.41 -8.29 -18.90
C PRO A 13 7.16 -7.00 -18.61
N GLY A 14 8.30 -7.11 -17.90
CA GLY A 14 9.08 -5.94 -17.46
C GLY A 14 8.66 -5.35 -16.11
N ILE A 15 7.74 -5.99 -15.38
CA ILE A 15 7.42 -5.60 -14.01
C ILE A 15 8.68 -5.57 -13.14
N ARG A 16 8.82 -4.50 -12.36
CA ARG A 16 9.85 -4.39 -11.31
C ARG A 16 9.17 -4.56 -9.95
N ILE A 17 9.79 -5.33 -9.08
CA ILE A 17 9.23 -5.68 -7.77
C ILE A 17 10.16 -5.16 -6.68
N LEU A 18 9.63 -4.36 -5.77
CA LEU A 18 10.26 -3.99 -4.51
C LEU A 18 9.46 -4.64 -3.39
N HIS A 19 10.07 -5.58 -2.67
CA HIS A 19 9.35 -6.41 -1.69
C HIS A 19 9.96 -6.34 -0.31
N GLN A 20 9.24 -5.78 0.65
CA GLN A 20 9.55 -5.89 2.08
C GLN A 20 8.89 -7.14 2.65
N THR A 21 9.70 -8.08 3.13
CA THR A 21 9.24 -9.40 3.56
C THR A 21 9.13 -9.57 5.08
N GLY A 22 9.83 -8.74 5.84
CA GLY A 22 10.20 -9.03 7.22
C GLY A 22 11.37 -10.02 7.27
N GLU A 23 11.85 -10.26 8.47
CA GLU A 23 12.99 -11.16 8.73
C GLU A 23 12.71 -12.62 8.35
N ARG A 24 11.50 -13.08 8.69
CA ARG A 24 11.12 -14.49 8.59
C ARG A 24 11.10 -15.02 7.15
N ASP A 25 10.51 -14.24 6.25
CA ASP A 25 10.22 -14.70 4.89
C ASP A 25 11.26 -14.21 3.86
N TYR A 26 12.33 -13.54 4.34
CA TYR A 26 13.36 -12.91 3.49
C TYR A 26 14.07 -13.89 2.56
N ASN A 27 14.58 -14.99 3.13
CA ASN A 27 15.36 -15.95 2.35
C ASN A 27 14.52 -16.68 1.30
N ASP A 28 13.28 -17.00 1.63
CA ASP A 28 12.33 -17.64 0.71
C ASP A 28 11.98 -16.70 -0.46
N ALA A 29 11.75 -15.42 -0.16
CA ALA A 29 11.49 -14.42 -1.19
C ALA A 29 12.72 -14.18 -2.07
N LEU A 30 13.91 -14.07 -1.49
CA LEU A 30 15.15 -13.89 -2.23
C LEU A 30 15.40 -15.08 -3.18
N ALA A 31 15.17 -16.30 -2.72
CA ALA A 31 15.30 -17.50 -3.55
C ALA A 31 14.26 -17.51 -4.69
N ALA A 32 13.01 -17.16 -4.40
CA ALA A 32 11.94 -17.14 -5.38
C ALA A 32 12.16 -16.09 -6.48
N TYR A 33 12.76 -14.93 -6.14
CA TYR A 33 13.00 -13.84 -7.09
C TYR A 33 14.35 -13.92 -7.82
N ARG A 34 15.22 -14.85 -7.46
CA ARG A 34 16.59 -14.96 -8.02
C ARG A 34 16.63 -14.89 -9.55
N HIS A 35 15.67 -15.51 -10.22
CA HIS A 35 15.61 -15.55 -11.68
C HIS A 35 15.17 -14.23 -12.33
N LEU A 36 14.67 -13.27 -11.56
CA LEU A 36 14.29 -11.93 -12.02
C LEU A 36 15.49 -10.97 -12.07
N GLY A 37 16.62 -11.33 -11.46
CA GLY A 37 17.80 -10.47 -11.40
C GLY A 37 17.50 -9.10 -10.81
N GLU A 38 17.91 -8.04 -11.49
CA GLU A 38 17.72 -6.65 -11.06
C GLU A 38 16.25 -6.18 -11.11
N SER A 39 15.35 -6.97 -11.67
CA SER A 39 13.91 -6.64 -11.69
C SER A 39 13.21 -6.89 -10.35
N ALA A 40 13.89 -7.49 -9.38
CA ALA A 40 13.34 -7.70 -8.04
C ALA A 40 14.35 -7.32 -6.96
N GLU A 41 13.93 -6.40 -6.10
CA GLU A 41 14.65 -5.99 -4.91
C GLU A 41 13.91 -6.50 -3.67
N VAL A 42 14.61 -7.25 -2.81
CA VAL A 42 14.02 -7.85 -1.60
C VAL A 42 14.66 -7.24 -0.36
N PHE A 43 13.84 -6.79 0.55
CA PHE A 43 14.25 -6.15 1.80
C PHE A 43 13.61 -6.86 3.00
N LYS A 44 14.38 -7.01 4.07
CA LYS A 44 13.83 -7.37 5.38
C LYS A 44 12.98 -6.25 5.93
N PHE A 45 13.49 -5.03 5.81
CA PHE A 45 12.84 -3.78 6.19
C PHE A 45 13.29 -2.65 5.27
N ILE A 46 12.37 -1.76 4.91
CA ILE A 46 12.64 -0.57 4.11
C ILE A 46 12.69 0.62 5.06
N GLU A 47 13.87 1.21 5.23
CA GLU A 47 14.08 2.34 6.14
C GLU A 47 13.49 3.64 5.57
N ASP A 48 13.70 3.88 4.27
CA ASP A 48 13.15 5.04 3.56
C ASP A 48 11.89 4.66 2.79
N MET A 49 10.77 4.57 3.50
CA MET A 49 9.47 4.25 2.90
C MET A 49 8.96 5.34 1.92
N PRO A 50 9.16 6.65 2.19
CA PRO A 50 8.86 7.69 1.20
C PRO A 50 9.58 7.49 -0.14
N ALA A 51 10.87 7.18 -0.14
CA ALA A 51 11.61 6.88 -1.37
C ALA A 51 11.09 5.62 -2.07
N ALA A 52 10.73 4.59 -1.31
CA ALA A 52 10.11 3.39 -1.86
C ALA A 52 8.75 3.69 -2.53
N PHE A 53 7.89 4.46 -1.88
CA PHE A 53 6.63 4.90 -2.47
C PHE A 53 6.86 5.76 -3.72
N ALA A 54 7.85 6.67 -3.73
CA ALA A 54 8.14 7.49 -4.91
C ALA A 54 8.44 6.64 -6.15
N ARG A 55 9.12 5.49 -5.97
CA ARG A 55 9.48 4.54 -7.03
C ARG A 55 8.33 3.64 -7.48
N ALA A 56 7.29 3.49 -6.68
CA ALA A 56 6.19 2.56 -6.96
C ALA A 56 5.09 3.20 -7.81
N ASP A 57 4.60 2.47 -8.82
CA ASP A 57 3.40 2.82 -9.58
C ASP A 57 2.14 2.25 -8.90
N LEU A 58 2.27 1.13 -8.22
CA LEU A 58 1.20 0.44 -7.51
C LEU A 58 1.75 -0.18 -6.22
N VAL A 59 1.03 -0.08 -5.12
CA VAL A 59 1.39 -0.68 -3.84
C VAL A 59 0.47 -1.84 -3.52
N VAL A 60 1.02 -2.97 -3.09
CA VAL A 60 0.26 -4.15 -2.63
C VAL A 60 0.63 -4.44 -1.19
N CYS A 61 -0.31 -4.31 -0.26
CA CYS A 61 -0.01 -4.43 1.17
C CYS A 61 -1.23 -4.79 2.02
N ARG A 62 -1.00 -4.99 3.33
CA ARG A 62 -2.05 -5.00 4.35
C ARG A 62 -2.58 -3.58 4.58
N SER A 63 -3.76 -3.47 5.18
CA SER A 63 -4.49 -2.21 5.37
C SER A 63 -4.54 -1.78 6.84
N GLY A 64 -3.37 -1.80 7.51
CA GLY A 64 -3.22 -1.16 8.83
C GLY A 64 -3.48 0.35 8.74
N ALA A 65 -3.93 0.98 9.82
CA ALA A 65 -4.34 2.39 9.82
C ALA A 65 -3.19 3.32 9.37
N SER A 66 -1.96 3.12 9.88
CA SER A 66 -0.79 3.91 9.46
C SER A 66 -0.47 3.71 7.98
N THR A 67 -0.49 2.46 7.50
CA THR A 67 -0.20 2.15 6.10
C THR A 67 -1.21 2.82 5.15
N VAL A 68 -2.50 2.79 5.50
CA VAL A 68 -3.54 3.44 4.71
C VAL A 68 -3.35 4.95 4.66
N ALA A 69 -3.01 5.58 5.80
CA ALA A 69 -2.71 7.02 5.87
C ALA A 69 -1.45 7.40 5.07
N GLU A 70 -0.39 6.60 5.14
CA GLU A 70 0.85 6.79 4.39
C GLU A 70 0.62 6.68 2.87
N ILE A 71 -0.17 5.69 2.42
CA ILE A 71 -0.54 5.51 1.01
C ILE A 71 -1.36 6.69 0.50
N ALA A 72 -2.34 7.16 1.28
CA ALA A 72 -3.10 8.36 0.95
C ALA A 72 -2.19 9.58 0.83
N ALA A 73 -1.32 9.83 1.82
CA ALA A 73 -0.36 10.93 1.81
C ALA A 73 0.63 10.87 0.64
N ALA A 74 1.10 9.68 0.28
CA ALA A 74 1.97 9.46 -0.88
C ALA A 74 1.20 9.53 -2.22
N GLY A 75 -0.12 9.53 -2.20
CA GLY A 75 -0.95 9.53 -3.41
C GLY A 75 -0.73 8.30 -4.27
N LYS A 76 -0.60 7.11 -3.66
CA LYS A 76 -0.31 5.89 -4.40
C LYS A 76 -1.56 5.03 -4.62
N PRO A 77 -1.75 4.53 -5.85
CA PRO A 77 -2.71 3.46 -6.11
C PRO A 77 -2.38 2.24 -5.25
N ALA A 78 -3.40 1.60 -4.68
CA ALA A 78 -3.16 0.45 -3.81
C ALA A 78 -4.07 -0.74 -4.12
N VAL A 79 -3.51 -1.94 -3.91
CA VAL A 79 -4.26 -3.18 -3.75
C VAL A 79 -4.10 -3.62 -2.30
N PHE A 80 -5.14 -3.52 -1.52
CA PHE A 80 -5.14 -3.95 -0.14
C PHE A 80 -5.55 -5.40 -0.01
N VAL A 81 -4.82 -6.13 0.81
CA VAL A 81 -5.16 -7.48 1.26
C VAL A 81 -5.34 -7.42 2.77
N PRO A 82 -6.55 -7.15 3.27
CA PRO A 82 -6.81 -7.07 4.70
C PRO A 82 -6.44 -8.36 5.44
N PHE A 83 -5.92 -8.25 6.66
CA PHE A 83 -5.66 -9.42 7.48
C PHE A 83 -6.98 -9.96 8.06
N PRO A 84 -7.38 -11.21 7.77
CA PRO A 84 -8.72 -11.71 8.06
C PRO A 84 -8.99 -11.95 9.56
N ARG A 85 -7.96 -11.91 10.40
CA ARG A 85 -8.06 -12.04 11.85
C ARG A 85 -7.78 -10.73 12.59
N ALA A 86 -7.91 -9.61 11.90
CA ALA A 86 -7.80 -8.31 12.53
C ALA A 86 -8.97 -8.10 13.50
N ALA A 87 -8.69 -7.59 14.70
CA ALA A 87 -9.73 -7.31 15.69
C ALA A 87 -10.80 -6.39 15.05
N ASP A 88 -12.08 -6.69 15.31
CA ASP A 88 -13.21 -5.91 14.81
C ASP A 88 -13.17 -5.62 13.29
N ASP A 89 -12.47 -6.47 12.53
CA ASP A 89 -12.33 -6.34 11.07
C ASP A 89 -11.79 -4.96 10.60
N HIS A 90 -11.04 -4.28 11.48
CA HIS A 90 -10.59 -2.91 11.24
C HIS A 90 -9.76 -2.76 9.94
N GLN A 91 -8.98 -3.79 9.54
CA GLN A 91 -8.21 -3.69 8.30
C GLN A 91 -9.12 -3.68 7.06
N ARG A 92 -10.21 -4.43 7.05
CA ARG A 92 -11.17 -4.37 5.96
C ARG A 92 -11.85 -3.00 5.90
N ILE A 93 -12.28 -2.47 7.03
CA ILE A 93 -12.90 -1.14 7.12
C ILE A 93 -11.94 -0.06 6.59
N ASN A 94 -10.68 -0.09 6.99
CA ASN A 94 -9.65 0.83 6.51
C ASN A 94 -9.44 0.75 5.00
N ALA A 95 -9.34 -0.47 4.45
CA ALA A 95 -9.19 -0.70 3.01
C ALA A 95 -10.39 -0.18 2.21
N GLU A 96 -11.61 -0.46 2.68
CA GLU A 96 -12.85 -0.04 2.05
C GLU A 96 -13.03 1.48 2.07
N ALA A 97 -12.45 2.19 3.05
CA ALA A 97 -12.49 3.64 3.08
C ALA A 97 -11.82 4.26 1.85
N LEU A 98 -10.64 3.76 1.43
CA LEU A 98 -9.98 4.20 0.21
C LEU A 98 -10.64 3.64 -1.04
N ALA A 99 -11.10 2.39 -1.01
CA ALA A 99 -11.70 1.72 -2.16
C ALA A 99 -13.02 2.39 -2.60
N ARG A 100 -13.86 2.82 -1.66
CA ARG A 100 -15.12 3.54 -1.94
C ARG A 100 -14.91 4.86 -2.71
N HIS A 101 -13.75 5.48 -2.55
CA HIS A 101 -13.37 6.70 -3.27
C HIS A 101 -12.56 6.41 -4.54
N GLY A 102 -12.39 5.13 -4.90
CA GLY A 102 -11.66 4.75 -6.09
C GLY A 102 -10.15 4.80 -5.97
N ALA A 103 -9.59 5.02 -4.77
CA ALA A 103 -8.14 5.10 -4.52
C ALA A 103 -7.47 3.72 -4.38
N ALA A 104 -8.25 2.66 -4.14
CA ALA A 104 -7.72 1.32 -3.92
C ALA A 104 -8.65 0.22 -4.46
N VAL A 105 -8.08 -0.98 -4.60
CA VAL A 105 -8.80 -2.23 -4.80
C VAL A 105 -8.61 -3.10 -3.55
N VAL A 106 -9.67 -3.77 -3.10
CA VAL A 106 -9.60 -4.68 -1.95
C VAL A 106 -9.67 -6.12 -2.45
N VAL A 107 -8.72 -6.94 -2.02
CA VAL A 107 -8.62 -8.37 -2.31
C VAL A 107 -8.71 -9.14 -1.01
N GLU A 108 -9.73 -9.95 -0.83
CA GLU A 108 -9.84 -10.82 0.34
C GLU A 108 -8.76 -11.91 0.31
N GLU A 109 -8.18 -12.22 1.48
CA GLU A 109 -7.13 -13.24 1.60
C GLU A 109 -7.59 -14.62 1.10
N SER A 110 -8.86 -14.97 1.26
CA SER A 110 -9.47 -16.20 0.73
C SER A 110 -9.36 -16.32 -0.80
N LYS A 111 -9.23 -15.20 -1.49
CA LYS A 111 -9.08 -15.14 -2.96
C LYS A 111 -7.62 -15.19 -3.43
N LEU A 112 -6.64 -15.26 -2.51
CA LEU A 112 -5.21 -15.30 -2.86
C LEU A 112 -4.73 -16.65 -3.38
N GLU A 113 -5.50 -17.72 -3.20
CA GLU A 113 -5.12 -19.07 -3.66
C GLU A 113 -5.20 -19.24 -5.19
N GLY A 114 -5.73 -18.26 -5.89
CA GLY A 114 -5.84 -18.25 -7.35
C GLY A 114 -4.90 -17.23 -8.01
N VAL A 115 -5.09 -17.05 -9.29
CA VAL A 115 -4.39 -16.06 -10.12
C VAL A 115 -4.96 -14.64 -9.96
N TRP A 116 -6.06 -14.51 -9.22
CA TRP A 116 -6.86 -13.27 -9.18
C TRP A 116 -6.08 -12.03 -8.71
N LEU A 117 -5.23 -12.16 -7.68
CA LEU A 117 -4.37 -11.04 -7.26
C LEU A 117 -3.40 -10.63 -8.37
N ALA A 118 -2.79 -11.61 -9.04
CA ALA A 118 -1.86 -11.35 -10.13
C ALA A 118 -2.55 -10.68 -11.33
N GLU A 119 -3.72 -11.17 -11.71
CA GLU A 119 -4.54 -10.58 -12.76
C GLU A 119 -4.98 -9.16 -12.42
N THR A 120 -5.39 -8.90 -11.17
CA THR A 120 -5.73 -7.56 -10.68
C THR A 120 -4.55 -6.61 -10.78
N ILE A 121 -3.36 -7.02 -10.34
CA ILE A 121 -2.14 -6.23 -10.44
C ILE A 121 -1.80 -5.95 -11.90
N ALA A 122 -1.80 -6.96 -12.75
CA ALA A 122 -1.48 -6.83 -14.16
C ALA A 122 -2.45 -5.90 -14.90
N ALA A 123 -3.75 -6.04 -14.66
CA ALA A 123 -4.77 -5.19 -15.25
C ALA A 123 -4.60 -3.71 -14.85
N LEU A 124 -4.28 -3.44 -13.57
CA LEU A 124 -4.01 -2.08 -13.11
C LEU A 124 -2.75 -1.50 -13.74
N LEU A 125 -1.67 -2.26 -13.82
CA LEU A 125 -0.41 -1.80 -14.43
C LEU A 125 -0.52 -1.55 -15.95
N GLN A 126 -1.45 -2.22 -16.62
CA GLN A 126 -1.76 -2.01 -18.05
C GLN A 126 -2.70 -0.84 -18.30
N ASP A 127 -3.26 -0.22 -17.26
CA ASP A 127 -4.15 0.94 -17.37
C ASP A 127 -3.58 2.17 -16.62
N PRO A 128 -2.68 2.93 -17.27
CA PRO A 128 -2.08 4.13 -16.67
C PRO A 128 -3.12 5.20 -16.29
N HIS A 129 -4.21 5.30 -17.06
CA HIS A 129 -5.28 6.26 -16.76
C HIS A 129 -5.99 5.88 -15.45
N ARG A 130 -6.26 4.61 -15.26
CA ARG A 130 -6.83 4.10 -13.99
C ARG A 130 -5.90 4.35 -12.81
N LEU A 131 -4.61 4.07 -12.95
CA LEU A 131 -3.61 4.36 -11.92
C LEU A 131 -3.57 5.85 -11.58
N GLN A 132 -3.64 6.72 -12.57
CA GLN A 132 -3.68 8.17 -12.33
C GLN A 132 -4.93 8.61 -11.57
N GLN A 133 -6.11 8.09 -11.92
CA GLN A 133 -7.35 8.36 -11.20
C GLN A 133 -7.26 7.89 -9.75
N MET A 134 -6.76 6.68 -9.52
CA MET A 134 -6.55 6.13 -8.17
C MET A 134 -5.58 6.98 -7.35
N SER A 135 -4.49 7.43 -7.97
CA SER A 135 -3.49 8.31 -7.34
C SER A 135 -4.10 9.65 -6.91
N GLN A 136 -4.92 10.26 -7.77
CA GLN A 136 -5.60 11.50 -7.42
C GLN A 136 -6.59 11.29 -6.28
N ALA A 137 -7.43 10.26 -6.36
CA ALA A 137 -8.39 9.92 -5.30
C ALA A 137 -7.68 9.67 -3.95
N ALA A 138 -6.51 9.01 -3.96
CA ALA A 138 -5.73 8.80 -2.75
C ALA A 138 -5.26 10.14 -2.13
N ARG A 139 -4.77 11.09 -2.92
CA ARG A 139 -4.35 12.41 -2.45
C ARG A 139 -5.49 13.21 -1.84
N GLU A 140 -6.69 13.11 -2.39
CA GLU A 140 -7.88 13.80 -1.88
C GLU A 140 -8.31 13.30 -0.49
N LEU A 141 -7.91 12.08 -0.15
CA LEU A 141 -8.16 11.47 1.17
C LEU A 141 -7.02 11.68 2.17
N ALA A 142 -5.94 12.34 1.75
CA ALA A 142 -4.80 12.60 2.62
C ALA A 142 -5.12 13.68 3.67
N HIS A 143 -4.58 13.49 4.87
CA HIS A 143 -4.64 14.48 5.95
C HIS A 143 -3.22 14.93 6.34
N PRO A 144 -2.54 15.73 5.50
CA PRO A 144 -1.14 16.08 5.71
C PRO A 144 -0.91 16.88 7.00
N ASN A 145 -1.92 17.59 7.49
CA ASN A 145 -1.87 18.42 8.67
C ASN A 145 -2.42 17.74 9.94
N ALA A 146 -2.75 16.44 9.89
CA ALA A 146 -3.42 15.74 10.99
C ALA A 146 -2.68 15.90 12.34
N ALA A 147 -1.35 15.79 12.36
CA ALA A 147 -0.57 15.95 13.57
C ALA A 147 -0.70 17.38 14.16
N LYS A 148 -0.63 18.40 13.31
CA LYS A 148 -0.80 19.81 13.72
C LYS A 148 -2.22 20.06 14.24
N GLU A 149 -3.23 19.54 13.57
CA GLU A 149 -4.65 19.69 13.96
C GLU A 149 -4.93 19.01 15.30
N ILE A 150 -4.39 17.79 15.51
CA ILE A 150 -4.52 17.05 16.78
C ILE A 150 -3.80 17.80 17.90
N ALA A 151 -2.58 18.29 17.67
CA ALA A 151 -1.84 19.08 18.65
C ALA A 151 -2.58 20.35 19.05
N ALA A 152 -3.14 21.07 18.08
CA ALA A 152 -3.94 22.27 18.33
C ALA A 152 -5.24 21.97 19.11
N MET A 153 -5.88 20.83 18.80
CA MET A 153 -7.05 20.37 19.53
C MET A 153 -6.70 20.02 20.99
N ALA A 154 -5.61 19.29 21.20
CA ALA A 154 -5.13 18.92 22.53
C ALA A 154 -4.77 20.17 23.38
N ALA A 155 -4.10 21.15 22.78
CA ALA A 155 -3.76 22.42 23.43
C ALA A 155 -5.01 23.17 23.87
N ARG A 156 -6.03 23.25 23.01
CA ARG A 156 -7.32 23.87 23.38
C ARG A 156 -8.00 23.16 24.54
N VAL A 157 -8.04 21.84 24.53
CA VAL A 157 -8.64 21.06 25.64
C VAL A 157 -7.86 21.26 26.95
N ALA A 158 -6.54 21.39 26.85
CA ALA A 158 -5.66 21.65 28.02
C ALA A 158 -5.63 23.08 28.48
N GLY A 159 -6.29 24.03 27.79
CA GLY A 159 -6.27 25.47 28.11
C GLY A 159 -4.92 26.16 27.84
N ILE A 160 -4.12 25.60 26.92
CA ILE A 160 -2.82 26.14 26.50
C ILE A 160 -3.01 26.93 25.20
N GLU A 161 -3.14 28.26 25.31
CA GLU A 161 -3.45 29.13 24.16
C GLU A 161 -2.25 29.38 23.23
N GLU A 162 -1.00 29.25 23.70
CA GLU A 162 0.22 29.64 22.94
C GLU A 162 0.62 28.69 21.80
N LEU A 163 0.06 27.50 21.71
CA LEU A 163 0.41 26.49 20.66
C LEU A 163 -0.54 26.52 19.43
N ALA A 164 -1.45 27.46 19.36
CA ALA A 164 -2.50 27.50 18.32
C ALA A 164 -2.16 28.40 17.11
N THR A 165 -0.99 29.04 17.06
CA THR A 165 -0.72 30.15 16.11
C THR A 165 0.58 30.04 15.30
N ASP A 166 1.09 28.83 14.95
CA ASP A 166 2.17 28.73 13.94
C ASP A 166 1.87 27.68 12.87
#